data_a176d9f792ce4323646237b3220d5fb2
#
_entry.id   a176d9f792ce4323646237b3220d5fb2
#
_cell.length_a   1.000
_cell.length_b   1.000
_cell.length_c   1.000
_cell.angle_alpha   90.00
_cell.angle_beta   90.00
_cell.angle_gamma   90.00
#
_symmetry.space_group_name_H-M   'P 1'
#
loop_
_entity.id
_entity.type
_entity.pdbx_description
1 polymer ?
#
loop_
_entity_poly.entity_id
_entity_poly.type
_entity_poly.pdbx_seq_one_letter_code
_entity_poly.pdbx_strand_id
1 'polypeptide(L)'
;MSTVDVYSDVSTIVDRATVEHNVLTHLQTWMETYIAAIERFHQLPARTLPLPKSWRIEKEFARNPQDTMPFVAVVSTGLSPGKPPKRDGDGTVRAWWIIAVGAVVAAGTEQDAKDLSGYYGAVLRMIMLQMPELGGWASDVEWNDEKYDDWPSILEQMISSARLVFTVEVEDVINVFEGFRGPDGVLTVPSDPYAYPLGYPDAEQVVIDLELNK
;
A
#
# COMPACT_ATOMS: atom_id res chain seq x y z
N MET A 1 31.04 17.83 -13.70
CA MET A 1 29.76 18.46 -13.30
C MET A 1 29.00 17.43 -12.50
N SER A 2 28.99 17.61 -11.18
CA SER A 2 28.23 16.73 -10.27
C SER A 2 26.75 17.08 -10.43
N THR A 3 25.92 16.14 -10.86
CA THR A 3 24.47 16.26 -10.78
C THR A 3 24.12 16.26 -9.30
N VAL A 4 23.81 17.43 -8.77
CA VAL A 4 23.24 17.58 -7.43
C VAL A 4 21.87 16.89 -7.50
N ASP A 5 21.70 15.85 -6.69
CA ASP A 5 20.42 15.14 -6.54
C ASP A 5 19.42 16.11 -5.88
N VAL A 6 18.66 16.82 -6.70
CA VAL A 6 17.74 17.89 -6.28
C VAL A 6 16.56 17.34 -5.45
N TYR A 7 16.42 16.02 -5.36
CA TYR A 7 15.29 15.36 -4.69
C TYR A 7 15.58 14.87 -3.27
N SER A 8 16.82 14.96 -2.79
CA SER A 8 17.19 14.42 -1.47
C SER A 8 16.77 15.28 -0.27
N ASP A 9 16.24 16.47 -0.51
CA ASP A 9 15.93 17.45 0.55
C ASP A 9 14.47 17.93 0.54
N VAL A 10 13.58 17.29 -0.22
CA VAL A 10 12.14 17.56 -0.12
C VAL A 10 11.63 16.75 1.05
N SER A 11 10.92 17.41 1.99
CA SER A 11 10.20 16.69 3.05
C SER A 11 9.43 15.53 2.43
N THR A 12 9.57 14.34 3.00
CA THR A 12 8.98 13.13 2.46
C THR A 12 7.46 13.31 2.46
N ILE A 13 6.86 13.41 1.28
CA ILE A 13 5.40 13.38 1.14
C ILE A 13 5.04 11.94 0.82
N VAL A 14 4.39 11.27 1.76
CA VAL A 14 3.89 9.91 1.54
C VAL A 14 2.44 10.01 1.10
N ASP A 15 2.22 9.79 -0.16
CA ASP A 15 0.88 9.70 -0.75
C ASP A 15 0.38 8.26 -0.84
N ARG A 16 -0.85 8.10 -1.30
CA ARG A 16 -1.48 6.80 -1.52
C ARG A 16 -0.65 5.88 -2.42
N ALA A 17 -0.15 6.42 -3.53
CA ALA A 17 0.59 5.63 -4.52
C ALA A 17 1.92 5.14 -3.94
N THR A 18 2.59 5.96 -3.14
CA THR A 18 3.80 5.59 -2.41
C THR A 18 3.54 4.41 -1.46
N VAL A 19 2.47 4.47 -0.67
CA VAL A 19 2.11 3.38 0.26
C VAL A 19 1.81 2.08 -0.50
N GLU A 20 1.00 2.15 -1.56
CA GLU A 20 0.66 0.98 -2.40
C GLU A 20 1.92 0.36 -3.02
N HIS A 21 2.83 1.19 -3.55
CA HIS A 21 4.07 0.74 -4.17
C HIS A 21 5.00 0.07 -3.16
N ASN A 22 5.15 0.64 -1.99
CA ASN A 22 6.00 0.11 -0.93
C ASN A 22 5.48 -1.24 -0.42
N VAL A 23 4.16 -1.38 -0.20
CA VAL A 23 3.55 -2.67 0.15
C VAL A 23 3.81 -3.70 -0.95
N LEU A 24 3.58 -3.33 -2.22
CA LEU A 24 3.81 -4.25 -3.34
C LEU A 24 5.27 -4.71 -3.41
N THR A 25 6.21 -3.80 -3.29
CA THR A 25 7.65 -4.09 -3.28
C THR A 25 8.04 -5.01 -2.14
N HIS A 26 7.49 -4.76 -0.94
CA HIS A 26 7.71 -5.60 0.21
C HIS A 26 7.22 -7.04 -0.01
N LEU A 27 6.00 -7.19 -0.54
CA LEU A 27 5.45 -8.49 -0.90
C LEU A 27 6.30 -9.22 -1.95
N GLN A 28 6.75 -8.52 -2.98
CA GLN A 28 7.64 -9.09 -4.02
C GLN A 28 8.94 -9.60 -3.44
N THR A 29 9.53 -8.84 -2.52
CA THR A 29 10.81 -9.19 -1.89
C THR A 29 10.74 -10.49 -1.09
N TRP A 30 9.64 -10.72 -0.39
CA TRP A 30 9.54 -11.81 0.59
C TRP A 30 8.70 -13.00 0.13
N MET A 31 7.96 -12.88 -0.97
CA MET A 31 7.02 -13.91 -1.44
C MET A 31 7.65 -15.29 -1.56
N GLU A 32 8.79 -15.42 -2.22
CA GLU A 32 9.45 -16.71 -2.44
C GLU A 32 9.84 -17.38 -1.11
N THR A 33 10.38 -16.59 -0.18
CA THR A 33 10.79 -17.07 1.14
C THR A 33 9.61 -17.63 1.93
N TYR A 34 8.48 -16.91 1.93
CA TYR A 34 7.30 -17.34 2.69
C TYR A 34 6.50 -18.43 2.00
N ILE A 35 6.49 -18.50 0.68
CA ILE A 35 5.97 -19.66 -0.07
C ILE A 35 6.72 -20.91 0.36
N ALA A 36 8.05 -20.90 0.34
CA ALA A 36 8.84 -22.05 0.77
C ALA A 36 8.63 -22.41 2.24
N ALA A 37 8.36 -21.44 3.10
CA ALA A 37 8.02 -21.69 4.50
C ALA A 37 6.66 -22.39 4.66
N ILE A 38 5.63 -21.95 3.92
CA ILE A 38 4.29 -22.56 3.92
C ILE A 38 4.34 -23.98 3.34
N GLU A 39 5.03 -24.18 2.22
CA GLU A 39 5.23 -25.53 1.64
C GLU A 39 5.84 -26.49 2.67
N ARG A 40 6.88 -26.04 3.36
CA ARG A 40 7.52 -26.85 4.41
C ARG A 40 6.60 -27.14 5.58
N PHE A 41 5.87 -26.13 6.05
CA PHE A 41 4.94 -26.26 7.18
C PHE A 41 3.84 -27.29 6.89
N HIS A 42 3.26 -27.24 5.70
CA HIS A 42 2.21 -28.15 5.25
C HIS A 42 2.72 -29.45 4.63
N GLN A 43 4.04 -29.67 4.63
CA GLN A 43 4.69 -30.86 4.03
C GLN A 43 4.34 -31.04 2.54
N LEU A 44 4.12 -29.94 1.83
CA LEU A 44 3.85 -29.95 0.41
C LEU A 44 5.15 -30.21 -0.37
N PRO A 45 5.07 -30.87 -1.54
CA PRO A 45 6.22 -30.92 -2.45
C PRO A 45 6.71 -29.51 -2.81
N ALA A 46 8.02 -29.34 -2.95
CA ALA A 46 8.58 -28.07 -3.36
C ALA A 46 7.98 -27.60 -4.70
N ARG A 47 7.67 -26.31 -4.80
CA ARG A 47 7.01 -25.68 -5.95
C ARG A 47 5.55 -26.10 -6.19
N THR A 48 4.88 -26.59 -5.18
CA THR A 48 3.42 -26.77 -5.20
C THR A 48 2.71 -25.43 -5.29
N LEU A 49 3.26 -24.40 -4.63
CA LEU A 49 2.79 -23.02 -4.71
C LEU A 49 3.63 -22.25 -5.75
N PRO A 50 3.12 -22.01 -6.97
CA PRO A 50 3.87 -21.25 -7.96
C PRO A 50 4.05 -19.81 -7.52
N LEU A 51 5.18 -19.18 -7.90
CA LEU A 51 5.35 -17.74 -7.69
C LEU A 51 4.30 -16.95 -8.49
N PRO A 52 3.84 -15.79 -7.97
CA PRO A 52 2.95 -14.90 -8.70
C PRO A 52 3.55 -14.51 -10.05
N LYS A 53 2.77 -14.67 -11.10
CA LYS A 53 3.17 -14.32 -12.47
C LYS A 53 2.96 -12.86 -12.80
N SER A 54 2.10 -12.19 -12.07
CA SER A 54 1.90 -10.74 -12.19
C SER A 54 1.60 -10.08 -10.84
N TRP A 55 1.94 -8.80 -10.76
CA TRP A 55 1.85 -7.96 -9.59
C TRP A 55 1.18 -6.65 -9.98
N ARG A 56 0.21 -6.17 -9.19
CA ARG A 56 -0.61 -5.04 -9.59
C ARG A 56 -0.92 -4.11 -8.45
N ILE A 57 -1.05 -2.83 -8.78
CA ILE A 57 -1.72 -1.83 -7.96
C ILE A 57 -3.04 -1.54 -8.66
N GLU A 58 -4.14 -1.79 -8.00
CA GLU A 58 -5.48 -1.72 -8.57
C GLU A 58 -6.36 -0.73 -7.79
N LYS A 59 -7.42 -0.24 -8.43
CA LYS A 59 -8.43 0.57 -7.72
C LYS A 59 -9.40 -0.30 -6.93
N GLU A 60 -9.60 -1.51 -7.38
CA GLU A 60 -10.46 -2.52 -6.76
C GLU A 60 -9.98 -3.91 -7.17
N PHE A 61 -10.30 -4.92 -6.37
CA PHE A 61 -10.04 -6.30 -6.75
C PHE A 61 -10.99 -6.70 -7.88
N ALA A 62 -10.60 -6.37 -9.09
CA ALA A 62 -11.29 -6.76 -10.31
C ALA A 62 -10.47 -7.79 -11.07
N ARG A 63 -11.17 -8.67 -11.75
CA ARG A 63 -10.58 -9.68 -12.60
C ARG A 63 -10.65 -9.30 -14.06
N ASN A 64 -9.54 -9.39 -14.75
CA ASN A 64 -9.52 -9.35 -16.21
C ASN A 64 -9.41 -10.80 -16.74
N PRO A 65 -10.22 -11.26 -17.72
CA PRO A 65 -10.13 -12.59 -18.32
C PRO A 65 -8.75 -12.94 -18.91
N GLN A 66 -7.93 -11.94 -19.20
CA GLN A 66 -6.57 -12.11 -19.72
C GLN A 66 -5.50 -12.25 -18.64
N ASP A 67 -5.91 -12.28 -17.37
CA ASP A 67 -4.99 -12.31 -16.25
C ASP A 67 -4.18 -13.61 -16.20
N THR A 68 -2.89 -13.46 -16.08
CA THR A 68 -1.97 -14.58 -15.89
C THR A 68 -1.92 -14.92 -14.40
N MET A 69 -2.44 -16.09 -14.03
CA MET A 69 -2.52 -16.54 -12.63
C MET A 69 -1.34 -17.44 -12.25
N PRO A 70 -0.93 -17.45 -11.00
CA PRO A 70 -1.44 -16.61 -9.92
C PRO A 70 -1.00 -15.14 -10.06
N PHE A 71 -1.83 -14.21 -9.60
CA PHE A 71 -1.42 -12.81 -9.48
C PHE A 71 -1.69 -12.27 -8.08
N VAL A 72 -0.91 -11.27 -7.67
CA VAL A 72 -1.09 -10.55 -6.42
C VAL A 72 -1.43 -9.10 -6.74
N ALA A 73 -2.41 -8.56 -6.03
CA ALA A 73 -2.81 -7.17 -6.15
C ALA A 73 -2.80 -6.46 -4.80
N VAL A 74 -2.46 -5.17 -4.84
CA VAL A 74 -2.53 -4.23 -3.71
C VAL A 74 -3.52 -3.14 -4.07
N VAL A 75 -4.41 -2.84 -3.14
CA VAL A 75 -5.46 -1.83 -3.29
C VAL A 75 -5.50 -0.99 -2.02
N SER A 76 -5.30 0.32 -2.14
CA SER A 76 -5.57 1.23 -1.03
C SER A 76 -6.99 1.80 -1.14
N THR A 77 -7.75 1.70 -0.06
CA THR A 77 -9.08 2.32 0.02
C THR A 77 -9.05 3.72 0.63
N GLY A 78 -7.86 4.20 1.02
CA GLY A 78 -7.66 5.50 1.62
C GLY A 78 -7.24 5.44 3.08
N LEU A 79 -7.41 6.56 3.78
CA LEU A 79 -7.12 6.66 5.21
C LEU A 79 -8.14 5.90 6.04
N SER A 80 -7.71 5.39 7.20
CA SER A 80 -8.58 4.70 8.14
C SER A 80 -9.61 5.65 8.75
N PRO A 81 -10.91 5.39 8.60
CA PRO A 81 -11.95 6.26 9.16
C PRO A 81 -11.98 6.25 10.70
N GLY A 82 -11.45 5.18 11.31
CA GLY A 82 -11.36 5.05 12.77
C GLY A 82 -10.10 5.66 13.40
N LYS A 83 -9.11 6.00 12.58
CA LYS A 83 -7.82 6.56 13.01
C LYS A 83 -7.48 7.76 12.13
N PRO A 84 -7.99 8.96 12.44
CA PRO A 84 -7.66 10.16 11.67
C PRO A 84 -6.17 10.47 11.77
N PRO A 85 -5.57 11.10 10.74
CA PRO A 85 -4.18 11.54 10.78
C PRO A 85 -3.92 12.39 12.03
N LYS A 86 -2.77 12.19 12.64
CA LYS A 86 -2.38 12.85 13.88
C LYS A 86 -1.06 13.59 13.68
N ARG A 87 -1.02 14.84 14.11
CA ARG A 87 0.20 15.62 14.16
C ARG A 87 0.92 15.36 15.47
N ASP A 88 2.19 15.04 15.38
CA ASP A 88 3.07 14.88 16.53
C ASP A 88 3.72 16.22 16.92
N GLY A 89 4.36 16.27 18.09
CA GLY A 89 4.86 17.52 18.67
C GLY A 89 6.07 18.11 17.91
N ASP A 90 6.74 17.30 17.10
CA ASP A 90 7.87 17.70 16.24
C ASP A 90 7.43 18.23 14.86
N GLY A 91 6.12 18.24 14.59
CA GLY A 91 5.54 18.73 13.34
C GLY A 91 5.34 17.65 12.29
N THR A 92 5.75 16.42 12.54
CA THR A 92 5.48 15.29 11.66
C THR A 92 4.01 14.90 11.73
N VAL A 93 3.49 14.30 10.66
CA VAL A 93 2.12 13.81 10.60
C VAL A 93 2.15 12.30 10.40
N ARG A 94 1.50 11.61 11.30
CA ARG A 94 1.26 10.18 11.26
C ARG A 94 -0.09 9.89 10.64
N ALA A 95 -0.17 8.88 9.78
CA ALA A 95 -1.42 8.49 9.13
C ALA A 95 -1.57 6.97 9.07
N TRP A 96 -2.81 6.51 9.03
CA TRP A 96 -3.20 5.11 8.97
C TRP A 96 -3.94 4.83 7.66
N TRP A 97 -3.35 4.00 6.82
CA TRP A 97 -3.87 3.65 5.52
C TRP A 97 -4.56 2.28 5.55
N ILE A 98 -5.75 2.19 4.96
CA ILE A 98 -6.40 0.90 4.74
C ILE A 98 -5.89 0.32 3.43
N ILE A 99 -5.20 -0.80 3.54
CA ILE A 99 -4.61 -1.52 2.41
C ILE A 99 -5.22 -2.91 2.33
N ALA A 100 -5.79 -3.24 1.20
CA ALA A 100 -6.18 -4.60 0.88
C ALA A 100 -5.12 -5.25 0.01
N VAL A 101 -4.70 -6.45 0.39
CA VAL A 101 -3.75 -7.28 -0.37
C VAL A 101 -4.45 -8.56 -0.72
N GLY A 102 -4.32 -9.03 -1.95
CA GLY A 102 -4.96 -10.28 -2.33
C GLY A 102 -4.20 -11.05 -3.38
N ALA A 103 -4.44 -12.36 -3.39
CA ALA A 103 -3.96 -13.27 -4.41
C ALA A 103 -5.15 -13.92 -5.12
N VAL A 104 -5.08 -14.02 -6.43
CA VAL A 104 -6.04 -14.75 -7.25
C VAL A 104 -5.31 -15.93 -7.91
N VAL A 105 -5.88 -17.10 -7.76
CA VAL A 105 -5.31 -18.36 -8.20
C VAL A 105 -6.30 -19.13 -9.08
N ALA A 106 -5.76 -20.01 -9.91
CA ALA A 106 -6.55 -20.93 -10.73
C ALA A 106 -6.02 -22.36 -10.57
N ALA A 107 -6.92 -23.33 -10.54
CA ALA A 107 -6.61 -24.74 -10.48
C ALA A 107 -7.61 -25.59 -11.32
N GLY A 108 -7.30 -26.87 -11.50
CA GLY A 108 -8.14 -27.79 -12.24
C GLY A 108 -9.40 -28.21 -11.50
N THR A 109 -9.39 -28.15 -10.16
CA THR A 109 -10.55 -28.48 -9.31
C THR A 109 -10.87 -27.33 -8.36
N GLU A 110 -12.12 -27.28 -7.89
CA GLU A 110 -12.56 -26.29 -6.91
C GLU A 110 -11.79 -26.42 -5.58
N GLN A 111 -11.55 -27.67 -5.15
CA GLN A 111 -10.82 -27.89 -3.90
C GLN A 111 -9.37 -27.41 -4.01
N ASP A 112 -8.69 -27.72 -5.11
CA ASP A 112 -7.31 -27.25 -5.30
C ASP A 112 -7.23 -25.71 -5.37
N ALA A 113 -8.21 -25.06 -6.00
CA ALA A 113 -8.27 -23.60 -6.05
C ALA A 113 -8.46 -23.00 -4.65
N LYS A 114 -9.33 -23.56 -3.83
CA LYS A 114 -9.55 -23.14 -2.45
C LYS A 114 -8.31 -23.35 -1.58
N ASP A 115 -7.67 -24.51 -1.69
CA ASP A 115 -6.45 -24.82 -0.95
C ASP A 115 -5.33 -23.84 -1.33
N LEU A 116 -5.14 -23.60 -2.63
CA LEU A 116 -4.14 -22.62 -3.11
C LEU A 116 -4.43 -21.21 -2.60
N SER A 117 -5.68 -20.74 -2.67
CA SER A 117 -6.02 -19.41 -2.16
C SER A 117 -5.79 -19.31 -0.65
N GLY A 118 -6.09 -20.36 0.11
CA GLY A 118 -5.79 -20.45 1.53
C GLY A 118 -4.30 -20.36 1.85
N TYR A 119 -3.46 -21.05 1.09
CA TYR A 119 -2.01 -20.98 1.26
C TYR A 119 -1.46 -19.57 0.93
N TYR A 120 -1.92 -18.96 -0.18
CA TYR A 120 -1.53 -17.58 -0.50
C TYR A 120 -2.01 -16.58 0.56
N GLY A 121 -3.23 -16.76 1.10
CA GLY A 121 -3.71 -15.96 2.23
C GLY A 121 -2.77 -16.04 3.43
N ALA A 122 -2.33 -17.25 3.80
CA ALA A 122 -1.36 -17.44 4.87
C ALA A 122 -0.01 -16.80 4.56
N VAL A 123 0.51 -16.92 3.33
CA VAL A 123 1.76 -16.28 2.90
C VAL A 123 1.66 -14.76 3.02
N LEU A 124 0.62 -14.14 2.46
CA LEU A 124 0.41 -12.70 2.50
C LEU A 124 0.31 -12.18 3.94
N ARG A 125 -0.46 -12.88 4.79
CA ARG A 125 -0.61 -12.55 6.20
C ARG A 125 0.73 -12.60 6.93
N MET A 126 1.53 -13.65 6.71
CA MET A 126 2.84 -13.80 7.35
C MET A 126 3.79 -12.69 6.93
N ILE A 127 3.86 -12.35 5.64
CA ILE A 127 4.72 -11.27 5.15
C ILE A 127 4.36 -9.94 5.82
N MET A 128 3.06 -9.61 5.86
CA MET A 128 2.60 -8.34 6.42
C MET A 128 2.78 -8.24 7.94
N LEU A 129 2.57 -9.34 8.68
CA LEU A 129 2.57 -9.29 10.15
C LEU A 129 3.90 -9.64 10.80
N GLN A 130 4.75 -10.45 10.17
CA GLN A 130 6.06 -10.79 10.72
C GLN A 130 7.11 -9.71 10.47
N MET A 131 6.84 -8.80 9.54
CA MET A 131 7.68 -7.66 9.22
C MET A 131 6.84 -6.37 9.15
N PRO A 132 6.23 -5.95 10.27
CA PRO A 132 5.26 -4.85 10.29
C PRO A 132 5.87 -3.51 9.87
N GLU A 133 7.18 -3.35 10.00
CA GLU A 133 7.89 -2.15 9.53
C GLU A 133 7.99 -2.07 7.99
N LEU A 134 7.59 -3.13 7.28
CA LEU A 134 7.55 -3.22 5.82
C LEU A 134 8.81 -2.69 5.13
N GLY A 135 9.99 -3.03 5.68
CA GLY A 135 11.28 -2.55 5.19
C GLY A 135 11.69 -1.18 5.74
N GLY A 136 11.08 -0.73 6.82
CA GLY A 136 11.46 0.48 7.57
C GLY A 136 10.72 1.76 7.17
N TRP A 137 9.65 1.64 6.35
CA TRP A 137 8.83 2.79 5.97
C TRP A 137 7.45 2.85 6.66
N ALA A 138 7.04 1.78 7.32
CA ALA A 138 5.86 1.73 8.18
C ALA A 138 6.27 1.56 9.64
N SER A 139 5.46 2.07 10.56
CA SER A 139 5.68 1.91 11.99
C SER A 139 4.98 0.68 12.53
N ASP A 140 3.82 0.34 11.95
CA ASP A 140 3.03 -0.81 12.38
C ASP A 140 2.05 -1.27 11.29
N VAL A 141 1.62 -2.53 11.39
CA VAL A 141 0.61 -3.15 10.53
C VAL A 141 -0.39 -3.93 11.38
N GLU A 142 -1.64 -3.54 11.30
CA GLU A 142 -2.75 -4.24 11.96
C GLU A 142 -3.56 -5.03 10.94
N TRP A 143 -3.88 -6.28 11.26
CA TRP A 143 -4.75 -7.11 10.44
C TRP A 143 -6.21 -6.89 10.82
N ASN A 144 -7.05 -6.50 9.85
CA ASN A 144 -8.43 -6.12 10.10
C ASN A 144 -9.45 -7.16 9.63
N ASP A 145 -9.24 -7.74 8.43
CA ASP A 145 -10.23 -8.64 7.81
C ASP A 145 -9.55 -9.60 6.83
N GLU A 146 -10.23 -10.72 6.58
CA GLU A 146 -9.79 -11.71 5.60
C GLU A 146 -11.01 -12.36 4.95
N LYS A 147 -11.02 -12.43 3.63
CA LYS A 147 -12.11 -13.03 2.84
C LYS A 147 -11.55 -13.92 1.75
N TYR A 148 -12.32 -14.97 1.48
CA TYR A 148 -12.07 -15.90 0.39
C TYR A 148 -13.28 -15.91 -0.52
N ASP A 149 -13.06 -15.66 -1.80
CA ASP A 149 -14.13 -15.61 -2.80
C ASP A 149 -13.84 -16.62 -3.92
N ASP A 150 -14.84 -17.40 -4.27
CA ASP A 150 -14.82 -18.27 -5.43
C ASP A 150 -15.39 -17.52 -6.63
N TRP A 151 -14.72 -17.59 -7.75
CA TRP A 151 -15.10 -16.90 -8.97
C TRP A 151 -15.65 -17.89 -10.00
N PRO A 152 -16.52 -17.44 -10.91
CA PRO A 152 -16.96 -18.30 -12.00
C PRO A 152 -15.78 -18.90 -12.76
N SER A 153 -15.88 -20.17 -13.10
CA SER A 153 -14.87 -20.88 -13.88
C SER A 153 -14.66 -20.22 -15.25
N ILE A 154 -13.42 -20.18 -15.70
CA ILE A 154 -13.07 -19.72 -17.05
C ILE A 154 -12.13 -20.72 -17.66
N LEU A 155 -12.38 -21.09 -18.92
CA LEU A 155 -11.57 -22.06 -19.67
C LEU A 155 -11.31 -23.33 -18.87
N GLU A 156 -12.36 -23.88 -18.23
CA GLU A 156 -12.32 -25.09 -17.41
C GLU A 156 -11.44 -25.00 -16.15
N GLN A 157 -10.98 -23.82 -15.78
CA GLN A 157 -10.25 -23.59 -14.53
C GLN A 157 -11.14 -23.01 -13.48
N MET A 158 -11.07 -23.57 -12.27
CA MET A 158 -11.69 -23.03 -11.07
C MET A 158 -10.80 -21.95 -10.50
N ILE A 159 -11.40 -20.84 -10.10
CA ILE A 159 -10.69 -19.66 -9.63
C ILE A 159 -11.14 -19.33 -8.23
N SER A 160 -10.18 -19.11 -7.37
CA SER A 160 -10.40 -18.65 -6.01
C SER A 160 -9.47 -17.50 -5.67
N SER A 161 -9.85 -16.69 -4.70
CA SER A 161 -9.05 -15.57 -4.23
C SER A 161 -9.02 -15.50 -2.72
N ALA A 162 -7.89 -15.06 -2.19
CA ALA A 162 -7.74 -14.60 -0.83
C ALA A 162 -7.56 -13.09 -0.84
N ARG A 163 -8.30 -12.36 -0.01
CA ARG A 163 -8.17 -10.93 0.20
C ARG A 163 -8.04 -10.62 1.68
N LEU A 164 -6.97 -9.97 2.06
CA LEU A 164 -6.68 -9.55 3.42
C LEU A 164 -6.67 -8.03 3.49
N VAL A 165 -7.20 -7.47 4.56
CA VAL A 165 -7.26 -6.04 4.79
C VAL A 165 -6.42 -5.68 6.00
N PHE A 166 -5.53 -4.72 5.84
CA PHE A 166 -4.64 -4.23 6.88
C PHE A 166 -4.81 -2.73 7.08
N THR A 167 -4.54 -2.27 8.29
CA THR A 167 -4.24 -0.87 8.57
C THR A 167 -2.73 -0.74 8.68
N VAL A 168 -2.14 0.10 7.84
CA VAL A 168 -0.71 0.38 7.83
C VAL A 168 -0.49 1.78 8.41
N GLU A 169 0.28 1.83 9.49
CA GLU A 169 0.68 3.08 10.12
C GLU A 169 1.96 3.60 9.48
N VAL A 170 1.92 4.85 9.02
CA VAL A 170 3.07 5.53 8.41
C VAL A 170 3.33 6.80 9.19
N GLU A 171 4.55 6.95 9.68
CA GLU A 171 5.06 8.19 10.26
C GLU A 171 5.63 9.09 9.17
N ASP A 172 5.83 10.35 9.50
CA ASP A 172 6.44 11.34 8.59
C ASP A 172 5.76 11.45 7.21
N VAL A 173 4.42 11.28 7.18
CA VAL A 173 3.66 11.45 5.94
C VAL A 173 3.87 12.83 5.36
N ILE A 174 4.02 13.82 6.21
CA ILE A 174 4.44 15.19 5.90
C ILE A 174 5.01 15.84 7.16
N ASN A 175 6.05 16.66 7.00
CA ASN A 175 6.51 17.54 8.08
C ASN A 175 6.06 18.97 7.81
N VAL A 176 5.14 19.47 8.62
CA VAL A 176 4.53 20.79 8.45
C VAL A 176 5.46 21.95 8.87
N PHE A 177 6.58 21.66 9.53
CA PHE A 177 7.59 22.66 9.89
C PHE A 177 8.74 22.74 8.88
N GLU A 178 8.88 21.71 8.05
CA GLU A 178 9.82 21.76 6.93
C GLU A 178 9.16 22.50 5.76
N GLY A 179 9.79 23.58 5.34
CA GLY A 179 9.33 24.33 4.17
C GLY A 179 9.58 23.55 2.88
N PHE A 180 8.97 24.01 1.81
CA PHE A 180 9.24 23.50 0.47
C PHE A 180 10.49 24.18 -0.10
N ARG A 181 11.37 23.40 -0.73
CA ARG A 181 12.40 24.00 -1.57
C ARG A 181 11.79 24.34 -2.92
N GLY A 182 11.85 25.64 -3.26
CA GLY A 182 11.49 26.10 -4.59
C GLY A 182 12.45 25.57 -5.67
N PRO A 183 12.13 25.75 -6.96
CA PRO A 183 13.00 25.36 -8.08
C PRO A 183 14.40 26.00 -8.05
N ASP A 184 14.58 27.07 -7.29
CA ASP A 184 15.82 27.78 -7.01
C ASP A 184 16.66 27.15 -5.88
N GLY A 185 16.15 26.07 -5.25
CA GLY A 185 16.79 25.39 -4.14
C GLY A 185 16.69 26.14 -2.80
N VAL A 186 15.96 27.26 -2.75
CA VAL A 186 15.79 28.04 -1.53
C VAL A 186 14.69 27.38 -0.68
N LEU A 187 15.01 27.05 0.57
CA LEU A 187 14.05 26.55 1.53
C LEU A 187 13.11 27.69 1.94
N THR A 188 11.87 27.63 1.51
CA THR A 188 10.84 28.54 1.95
C THR A 188 10.13 27.94 3.15
N VAL A 189 10.57 28.25 4.35
CA VAL A 189 9.83 27.95 5.58
C VAL A 189 8.73 28.98 5.68
N PRO A 190 7.44 28.60 5.72
CA PRO A 190 6.38 29.54 5.97
C PRO A 190 6.66 30.22 7.32
N SER A 191 6.88 31.53 7.30
CA SER A 191 7.02 32.32 8.54
C SER A 191 5.71 32.37 9.34
N ASP A 192 4.63 31.96 8.70
CA ASP A 192 3.30 31.80 9.25
C ASP A 192 2.90 30.32 9.02
N PRO A 193 2.50 29.56 10.07
CA PRO A 193 2.00 28.19 9.92
C PRO A 193 0.75 28.08 9.02
N TYR A 194 0.16 29.22 8.66
CA TYR A 194 -0.98 29.29 7.72
C TYR A 194 -0.57 29.77 6.31
N ALA A 195 0.71 30.08 6.07
CA ALA A 195 1.19 30.45 4.73
C ALA A 195 1.18 29.22 3.83
N TYR A 196 0.47 29.33 2.71
CA TYR A 196 0.44 28.27 1.69
C TYR A 196 1.72 28.27 0.84
N PRO A 197 2.10 27.10 0.27
CA PRO A 197 3.24 27.04 -0.68
C PRO A 197 3.03 28.00 -1.84
N LEU A 198 4.13 28.46 -2.40
CA LEU A 198 4.17 29.35 -3.55
C LEU A 198 3.18 28.93 -4.66
N GLY A 199 2.27 29.81 -5.02
CA GLY A 199 1.26 29.58 -6.06
C GLY A 199 -0.18 29.44 -5.58
N TYR A 200 -0.39 29.39 -4.27
CA TYR A 200 -1.74 29.53 -3.70
C TYR A 200 -1.99 30.98 -3.27
N PRO A 201 -3.22 31.48 -3.43
CA PRO A 201 -3.58 32.80 -2.95
C PRO A 201 -3.43 32.86 -1.42
N ASP A 202 -3.05 34.02 -0.89
CA ASP A 202 -2.96 34.26 0.54
C ASP A 202 -4.22 33.81 1.28
N ALA A 203 -4.06 33.31 2.50
CA ALA A 203 -5.19 32.89 3.32
C ALA A 203 -6.24 34.00 3.48
N GLU A 204 -5.82 35.28 3.48
CA GLU A 204 -6.73 36.41 3.47
C GLU A 204 -7.57 36.51 2.18
N GLN A 205 -7.00 36.20 1.01
CA GLN A 205 -7.75 36.17 -0.25
C GLN A 205 -8.73 35.01 -0.30
N VAL A 206 -8.39 33.85 0.27
CA VAL A 206 -9.29 32.70 0.35
C VAL A 206 -10.49 32.99 1.26
N VAL A 207 -10.29 33.70 2.36
CA VAL A 207 -11.38 34.11 3.27
C VAL A 207 -12.31 35.12 2.61
N ILE A 208 -11.78 36.07 1.84
CA ILE A 208 -12.57 37.05 1.11
C ILE A 208 -13.42 36.40 0.00
N ASP A 209 -12.88 35.43 -0.72
CA ASP A 209 -13.62 34.71 -1.74
C ASP A 209 -14.73 33.81 -1.18
N LEU A 210 -14.56 33.28 0.05
CA LEU A 210 -15.60 32.51 0.72
C LEU A 210 -16.75 33.38 1.26
N GLU A 211 -16.49 34.63 1.60
CA GLU A 211 -17.53 35.55 2.04
C GLU A 211 -18.34 36.15 0.89
N LEU A 212 -17.76 36.28 -0.31
CA LEU A 212 -18.45 36.80 -1.48
C LEU A 212 -19.41 35.82 -2.14
N ASN A 213 -19.29 34.52 -1.82
CA ASN A 213 -20.13 33.45 -2.38
C ASN A 213 -21.24 32.97 -1.41
N LYS A 214 -21.55 33.72 -0.37
CA LYS A 214 -22.72 33.53 0.50
C LYS A 214 -23.79 34.56 0.17
#